data_c39ef965d94b5f4c38e86858b702979e
#
_entry.id   c39ef965d94b5f4c38e86858b702979e
#
_cell.length_a   1.000
_cell.length_b   1.000
_cell.length_c   1.000
_cell.angle_alpha   90.00
_cell.angle_beta   90.00
_cell.angle_gamma   90.00
#
_symmetry.space_group_name_H-M   'P 1'
#
loop_
_entity.id
_entity.type
_entity.pdbx_description
1 polymer ?
#
loop_
_entity_poly.entity_id
_entity_poly.type
_entity_poly.pdbx_seq_one_letter_code
_entity_poly.pdbx_strand_id
1 'polypeptide(L)'
;MRPCHFQHRPKSSSSAAARDHKADVLLLEQGKVTSGSTWHAAGLVGQLRSSASITKVLKYSVDLYKGLAAETGLDTGWKMTGCLRLATTPDRWTEFKRLATTAKSFGMEMELIGPDEVKRMWPLMDTSDLIG
;
A
#
# COMPACT_ATOMS: atom_id res chain seq x y z
N MET A 1 -10.07 36.52 -0.50
CA MET A 1 -9.37 35.25 -0.65
C MET A 1 -8.08 35.50 -1.38
N ARG A 2 -6.92 35.29 -0.75
CA ARG A 2 -5.63 35.40 -1.45
C ARG A 2 -5.32 34.03 -2.06
N PRO A 3 -5.00 33.95 -3.35
CA PRO A 3 -4.55 32.70 -3.94
C PRO A 3 -3.21 32.32 -3.30
N CYS A 4 -3.13 31.16 -2.67
CA CYS A 4 -1.86 30.59 -2.26
C CYS A 4 -1.09 30.20 -3.53
N HIS A 5 -0.13 31.04 -3.92
CA HIS A 5 0.88 30.65 -4.90
C HIS A 5 1.77 29.57 -4.27
N PHE A 6 1.43 28.33 -4.49
CA PHE A 6 2.29 27.21 -4.16
C PHE A 6 3.33 27.04 -5.27
N GLN A 7 4.52 27.64 -5.09
CA GLN A 7 5.70 27.40 -5.95
C GLN A 7 6.42 26.08 -5.63
N HIS A 8 5.83 25.20 -4.83
CA HIS A 8 6.34 23.85 -4.68
C HIS A 8 5.49 22.88 -5.51
N ARG A 9 6.16 22.13 -6.37
CA ARG A 9 5.54 21.03 -7.13
C ARG A 9 4.69 20.21 -6.18
N PRO A 10 3.38 20.06 -6.42
CA PRO A 10 2.51 19.31 -5.54
C PRO A 10 2.95 17.84 -5.53
N LYS A 11 3.22 17.30 -4.34
CA LYS A 11 3.75 15.95 -4.11
C LYS A 11 2.63 14.98 -3.74
N SER A 12 1.50 15.05 -4.44
CA SER A 12 0.30 14.23 -4.19
C SER A 12 -0.12 13.46 -5.44
N SER A 13 -1.13 12.62 -5.33
CA SER A 13 -1.73 11.93 -6.48
C SER A 13 -2.19 12.89 -7.59
N SER A 14 -2.58 14.11 -7.25
CA SER A 14 -2.90 15.18 -8.22
C SER A 14 -1.67 15.64 -9.00
N SER A 15 -0.46 15.62 -8.42
CA SER A 15 0.75 15.97 -9.16
C SER A 15 1.20 14.87 -10.13
N ALA A 16 0.96 13.60 -9.78
CA ALA A 16 1.18 12.51 -10.72
C ALA A 16 0.25 12.63 -11.93
N ALA A 17 -1.04 12.94 -11.70
CA ALA A 17 -1.99 13.17 -12.78
C ALA A 17 -1.59 14.37 -13.67
N ALA A 18 -1.14 15.46 -13.08
CA ALA A 18 -0.67 16.63 -13.84
C ALA A 18 0.58 16.31 -14.66
N ARG A 19 1.53 15.58 -14.09
CA ARG A 19 2.76 15.17 -14.76
C ARG A 19 2.47 14.25 -15.96
N ASP A 20 1.65 13.24 -15.73
CA ASP A 20 1.41 12.18 -16.71
C ASP A 20 0.50 12.67 -17.86
N HIS A 21 -0.42 13.58 -17.59
CA HIS A 21 -1.37 14.12 -18.57
C HIS A 21 -1.02 15.52 -19.06
N LYS A 22 0.09 16.12 -18.59
CA LYS A 22 0.53 17.48 -18.99
C LYS A 22 -0.58 18.54 -18.93
N ALA A 23 -1.46 18.40 -17.93
CA ALA A 23 -2.56 19.30 -17.71
C ALA A 23 -2.21 20.34 -16.63
N ASP A 24 -2.78 21.54 -16.72
CA ASP A 24 -2.76 22.52 -15.65
C ASP A 24 -3.68 22.01 -14.53
N VAL A 25 -3.09 21.71 -13.38
CA VAL A 25 -3.83 21.22 -12.22
C VAL A 25 -3.74 22.22 -11.08
N LEU A 26 -4.90 22.68 -10.60
CA LEU A 26 -5.01 23.52 -9.43
C LEU A 26 -5.49 22.68 -8.24
N LEU A 27 -4.68 22.58 -7.21
CA LEU A 27 -5.04 21.98 -5.93
C LEU A 27 -5.51 23.06 -4.97
N LEU A 28 -6.76 22.96 -4.52
CA LEU A 28 -7.35 23.86 -3.51
C LEU A 28 -7.50 23.08 -2.19
N GLU A 29 -6.95 23.63 -1.12
CA GLU A 29 -7.03 23.09 0.24
C GLU A 29 -7.44 24.22 1.20
N GLN A 30 -8.47 24.00 2.00
CA GLN A 30 -8.94 25.00 2.97
C GLN A 30 -8.22 24.93 4.32
N GLY A 31 -7.58 23.79 4.63
CA GLY A 31 -6.84 23.56 5.87
C GLY A 31 -5.33 23.53 5.68
N LYS A 32 -4.64 22.87 6.59
CA LYS A 32 -3.21 22.57 6.41
C LYS A 32 -3.07 21.30 5.56
N VAL A 33 -2.00 21.21 4.77
CA VAL A 33 -1.68 19.97 4.04
C VAL A 33 -1.62 18.81 5.02
N THR A 34 -2.32 17.72 4.69
CA THR A 34 -2.46 16.52 5.52
C THR A 34 -3.35 16.63 6.75
N SER A 35 -4.02 17.74 7.00
CA SER A 35 -4.86 17.94 8.20
C SER A 35 -6.17 17.13 8.22
N GLY A 36 -6.56 16.53 7.09
CA GLY A 36 -7.77 15.71 6.98
C GLY A 36 -7.55 14.27 7.42
N SER A 37 -8.12 13.31 6.69
CA SER A 37 -7.99 11.87 6.96
C SER A 37 -6.57 11.32 6.77
N THR A 38 -5.70 12.03 6.10
CA THR A 38 -4.33 11.57 5.79
C THR A 38 -3.51 11.31 7.05
N TRP A 39 -3.58 12.17 8.05
CA TRP A 39 -2.80 12.00 9.28
C TRP A 39 -3.34 10.89 10.20
N HIS A 40 -4.58 10.44 9.98
CA HIS A 40 -5.16 9.30 10.68
C HIS A 40 -4.78 7.95 10.05
N ALA A 41 -4.18 7.95 8.87
CA ALA A 41 -3.85 6.72 8.16
C ALA A 41 -2.73 5.96 8.88
N ALA A 42 -2.91 4.64 9.01
CA ALA A 42 -1.92 3.76 9.66
C ALA A 42 -0.65 3.55 8.82
N GLY A 43 -0.58 4.10 7.59
CA GLY A 43 0.57 3.97 6.71
C GLY A 43 0.74 2.59 6.07
N LEU A 44 -0.26 1.70 6.18
CA LEU A 44 -0.22 0.37 5.58
C LEU A 44 -0.72 0.42 4.14
N VAL A 45 0.13 0.02 3.20
CA VAL A 45 -0.20 -0.02 1.77
C VAL A 45 -0.19 -1.46 1.28
N GLY A 46 -1.30 -2.17 1.49
CA GLY A 46 -1.48 -3.54 0.99
C GLY A 46 -1.96 -3.54 -0.45
N GLN A 47 -1.47 -4.50 -1.26
CA GLN A 47 -1.75 -4.55 -2.70
C GLN A 47 -2.93 -5.46 -3.04
N LEU A 48 -2.98 -6.68 -2.49
CA LEU A 48 -3.92 -7.71 -2.89
C LEU A 48 -5.32 -7.48 -2.33
N ARG A 49 -6.31 -7.45 -3.21
CA ARG A 49 -7.75 -7.42 -2.90
C ARG A 49 -8.47 -8.47 -3.76
N SER A 50 -9.73 -8.73 -3.45
CA SER A 50 -10.59 -9.62 -4.23
C SER A 50 -10.91 -9.09 -5.65
N SER A 51 -10.86 -7.79 -5.85
CA SER A 51 -11.08 -7.14 -7.14
C SER A 51 -9.78 -6.91 -7.90
N ALA A 52 -9.72 -7.35 -9.16
CA ALA A 52 -8.58 -7.12 -10.04
C ALA A 52 -8.31 -5.63 -10.28
N SER A 53 -9.38 -4.83 -10.48
CA SER A 53 -9.24 -3.39 -10.73
C SER A 53 -8.67 -2.66 -9.51
N ILE A 54 -9.15 -2.97 -8.31
CA ILE A 54 -8.62 -2.38 -7.08
C ILE A 54 -7.16 -2.83 -6.86
N THR A 55 -6.86 -4.10 -7.11
CA THR A 55 -5.49 -4.62 -6.99
C THR A 55 -4.53 -3.89 -7.95
N LYS A 56 -4.95 -3.60 -9.19
CA LYS A 56 -4.15 -2.82 -10.14
C LYS A 56 -3.86 -1.40 -9.63
N VAL A 57 -4.86 -0.70 -9.08
CA VAL A 57 -4.67 0.65 -8.52
C VAL A 57 -3.71 0.62 -7.33
N LEU A 58 -3.85 -0.36 -6.44
CA LEU A 58 -2.97 -0.50 -5.28
C LEU A 58 -1.54 -0.87 -5.67
N LYS A 59 -1.36 -1.72 -6.69
CA LYS A 59 -0.04 -2.04 -7.24
C LYS A 59 0.63 -0.79 -7.82
N TYR A 60 -0.10 -0.01 -8.62
CA TYR A 60 0.38 1.28 -9.11
C TYR A 60 0.80 2.22 -7.98
N SER A 61 0.01 2.28 -6.91
CA SER A 61 0.33 3.10 -5.73
C SER A 61 1.65 2.67 -5.07
N VAL A 62 1.88 1.37 -4.94
CA VAL A 62 3.15 0.84 -4.39
C VAL A 62 4.33 1.20 -5.28
N ASP A 63 4.20 1.05 -6.60
CA ASP A 63 5.26 1.39 -7.54
C ASP A 63 5.55 2.90 -7.52
N LEU A 64 4.52 3.74 -7.37
CA LEU A 64 4.67 5.17 -7.16
C LEU A 64 5.45 5.48 -5.86
N TYR A 65 5.08 4.88 -4.73
CA TYR A 65 5.76 5.09 -3.45
C TYR A 65 7.24 4.72 -3.50
N LYS A 66 7.60 3.64 -4.20
CA LYS A 66 9.01 3.23 -4.40
C LYS A 66 9.84 4.30 -5.10
N GLY A 67 9.24 5.03 -6.04
CA GLY A 67 9.91 6.06 -6.84
C GLY A 67 9.93 7.45 -6.21
N LEU A 68 9.02 7.74 -5.26
CA LEU A 68 8.79 9.10 -4.77
C LEU A 68 10.03 9.74 -4.12
N ALA A 69 10.81 9.00 -3.36
CA ALA A 69 12.00 9.54 -2.71
C ALA A 69 13.04 10.01 -3.74
N ALA A 70 13.25 9.23 -4.79
CA ALA A 70 14.16 9.61 -5.88
C ALA A 70 13.63 10.80 -6.68
N GLU A 71 12.32 10.85 -6.94
CA GLU A 71 11.69 11.93 -7.71
C GLU A 71 11.64 13.25 -6.95
N THR A 72 11.40 13.21 -5.64
CA THR A 72 11.14 14.41 -4.84
C THR A 72 12.32 14.88 -4.01
N GLY A 73 13.34 14.04 -3.83
CA GLY A 73 14.46 14.29 -2.93
C GLY A 73 14.07 14.25 -1.44
N LEU A 74 12.88 13.76 -1.10
CA LEU A 74 12.40 13.64 0.28
C LEU A 74 12.12 12.18 0.60
N ASP A 75 12.61 11.73 1.75
CA ASP A 75 12.27 10.40 2.26
C ASP A 75 10.77 10.35 2.61
N THR A 76 10.07 9.38 2.04
CA THR A 76 8.65 9.12 2.30
C THR A 76 8.44 8.21 3.51
N GLY A 77 9.50 7.68 4.11
CA GLY A 77 9.44 6.62 5.11
C GLY A 77 8.96 5.27 4.57
N TRP A 78 8.86 5.12 3.25
CA TRP A 78 8.40 3.88 2.62
C TRP A 78 9.39 2.73 2.85
N LYS A 79 8.88 1.64 3.44
CA LYS A 79 9.65 0.41 3.66
C LYS A 79 8.89 -0.79 3.13
N MET A 80 9.55 -1.61 2.33
CA MET A 80 8.99 -2.82 1.74
C MET A 80 9.22 -4.01 2.69
N THR A 81 8.45 -4.08 3.76
CA THR A 81 8.59 -5.12 4.79
C THR A 81 7.79 -6.38 4.52
N GLY A 82 6.92 -6.36 3.52
CA GLY A 82 5.95 -7.43 3.29
C GLY A 82 4.75 -7.36 4.23
N CYS A 83 3.91 -8.38 4.17
CA CYS A 83 2.70 -8.50 4.98
C CYS A 83 2.40 -9.97 5.24
N LEU A 84 2.14 -10.34 6.48
CA LEU A 84 1.59 -11.65 6.85
C LEU A 84 0.07 -11.56 7.03
N ARG A 85 -0.61 -12.61 6.63
CA ARG A 85 -2.01 -12.88 6.97
C ARG A 85 -2.05 -14.19 7.73
N LEU A 86 -2.66 -14.19 8.90
CA LEU A 86 -2.64 -15.32 9.81
C LEU A 86 -3.95 -16.09 9.76
N ALA A 87 -3.88 -17.42 9.76
CA ALA A 87 -5.00 -18.32 9.84
C ALA A 87 -4.92 -19.16 11.11
N THR A 88 -5.89 -18.99 12.00
CA THR A 88 -6.07 -19.80 13.22
C THR A 88 -7.17 -20.83 13.05
N THR A 89 -7.92 -20.81 11.94
CA THR A 89 -8.98 -21.75 11.64
C THR A 89 -8.81 -22.41 10.27
N PRO A 90 -9.28 -23.68 10.09
CA PRO A 90 -9.23 -24.37 8.80
C PRO A 90 -9.95 -23.60 7.67
N ASP A 91 -11.05 -22.93 7.98
CA ASP A 91 -11.82 -22.16 7.00
C ASP A 91 -11.01 -20.96 6.50
N ARG A 92 -10.34 -20.24 7.42
CA ARG A 92 -9.46 -19.12 7.08
C ARG A 92 -8.27 -19.58 6.24
N TRP A 93 -7.70 -20.74 6.57
CA TRP A 93 -6.63 -21.32 5.78
C TRP A 93 -7.09 -21.70 4.37
N THR A 94 -8.29 -22.24 4.23
CA THR A 94 -8.89 -22.55 2.93
C THR A 94 -9.13 -21.27 2.12
N GLU A 95 -9.57 -20.19 2.76
CA GLU A 95 -9.70 -18.88 2.11
C GLU A 95 -8.34 -18.39 1.58
N PHE A 96 -7.26 -18.54 2.36
CA PHE A 96 -5.92 -18.13 1.91
C PHE A 96 -5.41 -18.93 0.73
N LYS A 97 -5.69 -20.24 0.67
CA LYS A 97 -5.38 -21.05 -0.51
C LYS A 97 -6.06 -20.54 -1.77
N ARG A 98 -7.34 -20.15 -1.68
CA ARG A 98 -8.08 -19.54 -2.78
C ARG A 98 -7.52 -18.17 -3.16
N LEU A 99 -7.18 -17.37 -2.15
CA LEU A 99 -6.60 -16.05 -2.35
C LEU A 99 -5.22 -16.12 -3.03
N ALA A 100 -4.39 -17.10 -2.67
CA ALA A 100 -3.10 -17.32 -3.33
C ALA A 100 -3.26 -17.67 -4.82
N THR A 101 -4.27 -18.48 -5.16
CA THR A 101 -4.62 -18.77 -6.55
C THR A 101 -5.07 -17.52 -7.29
N THR A 102 -5.91 -16.70 -6.64
CA THR A 102 -6.38 -15.41 -7.19
C THR A 102 -5.21 -14.44 -7.40
N ALA A 103 -4.28 -14.37 -6.44
CA ALA A 103 -3.09 -13.52 -6.54
C ALA A 103 -2.27 -13.82 -7.80
N LYS A 104 -2.05 -15.11 -8.10
CA LYS A 104 -1.37 -15.54 -9.34
C LYS A 104 -2.06 -15.02 -10.60
N SER A 105 -3.40 -15.04 -10.64
CA SER A 105 -4.16 -14.52 -11.78
C SER A 105 -4.02 -13.00 -11.96
N PHE A 106 -3.63 -12.28 -10.91
CA PHE A 106 -3.36 -10.84 -10.93
C PHE A 106 -1.87 -10.51 -11.10
N GLY A 107 -1.03 -11.53 -11.34
CA GLY A 107 0.41 -11.35 -11.46
C GLY A 107 1.06 -10.92 -10.15
N MET A 108 0.57 -11.42 -9.02
CA MET A 108 1.10 -11.18 -7.69
C MET A 108 1.55 -12.47 -7.04
N GLU A 109 2.64 -12.39 -6.29
CA GLU A 109 3.12 -13.49 -5.48
C GLU A 109 2.47 -13.45 -4.09
N MET A 110 1.97 -14.60 -3.68
CA MET A 110 1.50 -14.87 -2.34
C MET A 110 1.90 -16.30 -1.99
N GLU A 111 2.73 -16.42 -0.99
CA GLU A 111 3.20 -17.70 -0.48
C GLU A 111 2.33 -18.16 0.67
N LEU A 112 2.08 -19.48 0.71
CA LEU A 112 1.45 -20.15 1.85
C LEU A 112 2.56 -20.74 2.70
N ILE A 113 2.70 -20.25 3.91
CA ILE A 113 3.76 -20.66 4.84
C ILE A 113 3.17 -21.23 6.11
N GLY A 114 3.91 -22.10 6.78
CA GLY A 114 3.50 -22.68 8.04
C GLY A 114 3.93 -21.87 9.26
N PRO A 115 3.45 -22.23 10.48
CA PRO A 115 3.74 -21.52 11.72
C PRO A 115 5.24 -21.36 12.02
N ASP A 116 6.05 -22.37 11.72
CA ASP A 116 7.50 -22.33 11.96
C ASP A 116 8.18 -21.26 11.14
N GLU A 117 7.78 -21.10 9.86
CA GLU A 117 8.31 -20.05 9.00
C GLU A 117 7.83 -18.68 9.44
N VAL A 118 6.57 -18.55 9.87
CA VAL A 118 6.05 -17.32 10.50
C VAL A 118 6.90 -16.94 11.71
N LYS A 119 7.20 -17.92 12.59
CA LYS A 119 8.04 -17.69 13.76
C LYS A 119 9.46 -17.24 13.41
N ARG A 120 10.01 -17.81 12.35
CA ARG A 120 11.33 -17.43 11.85
C ARG A 120 11.37 -15.99 11.34
N MET A 121 10.32 -15.58 10.60
CA MET A 121 10.19 -14.23 10.05
C MET A 121 9.88 -13.17 11.12
N TRP A 122 9.06 -13.53 12.11
CA TRP A 122 8.62 -12.69 13.22
C TRP A 122 8.82 -13.39 14.57
N PRO A 123 10.04 -13.37 15.14
CA PRO A 123 10.38 -14.12 16.35
C PRO A 123 9.57 -13.75 17.60
N LEU A 124 9.02 -12.55 17.67
CA LEU A 124 8.22 -12.09 18.81
C LEU A 124 6.75 -12.55 18.75
N MET A 125 6.30 -13.08 17.60
CA MET A 125 4.92 -13.54 17.43
C MET A 125 4.71 -14.87 18.14
N ASP A 126 3.58 -15.01 18.83
CA ASP A 126 3.08 -16.31 19.25
C ASP A 126 2.43 -17.02 18.05
N THR A 127 2.88 -18.21 17.75
CA THR A 127 2.42 -19.00 16.61
C THR A 127 1.77 -20.32 17.02
N SER A 128 1.50 -20.50 18.32
CA SER A 128 1.01 -21.77 18.88
C SER A 128 -0.39 -22.16 18.40
N ASP A 129 -1.19 -21.19 18.01
CA ASP A 129 -2.57 -21.37 17.52
C ASP A 129 -2.69 -21.21 15.98
N LEU A 130 -1.58 -21.02 15.27
CA LEU A 130 -1.60 -20.82 13.83
C LEU A 130 -1.66 -22.16 13.06
N ILE A 131 -2.40 -22.12 11.96
CA ILE A 131 -2.39 -23.15 10.93
C ILE A 131 -1.45 -22.75 9.77
N GLY A 132 -1.33 -21.46 9.55
CA GLY A 132 -0.47 -20.90 8.53
C GLY A 132 -0.74 -19.43 8.27
#